data_91947ad4c2cbb92c98e227f35df2aa0a
#
_entry.id   91947ad4c2cbb92c98e227f35df2aa0a
#
_cell.length_a   1.000
_cell.length_b   1.000
_cell.length_c   1.000
_cell.angle_alpha   90.00
_cell.angle_beta   90.00
_cell.angle_gamma   90.00
#
_symmetry.space_group_name_H-M   'P 1'
#
loop_
_entity.id
_entity.type
_entity.pdbx_description
1 polymer ?
#
loop_
_entity_poly.entity_id
_entity_poly.type
_entity_poly.pdbx_seq_one_letter_code
_entity_poly.pdbx_strand_id
1 'polypeptide(L)'
;VGRSKWDAFLNQYFKQFKWQSITTENFLDYLKQHLLQSSADTININEWIYQIGLPSNCPKVHSQEFERVEKMALAINNESSLIQIDTTGYTTHHWLHLFRQLDPVKIASRMSVFDSLYHLTQSGNAEIQCDWYLLSIQNNYLPAYPAIEKYLLHVGRRKFLKPLYEAMIQTPEGLSRAK
;
A
#
# COMPACT_ATOMS: atom_id res chain seq x y z
N VAL A 1 7.94 -25.10 -7.68
CA VAL A 1 8.99 -25.28 -8.72
C VAL A 1 10.37 -24.76 -8.30
N GLY A 2 10.44 -23.85 -7.36
CA GLY A 2 11.67 -23.21 -6.89
C GLY A 2 12.13 -22.02 -7.76
N ARG A 3 12.92 -21.12 -7.14
CA ARG A 3 13.30 -19.84 -7.73
C ARG A 3 14.05 -19.95 -9.04
N SER A 4 15.06 -20.81 -9.11
CA SER A 4 15.90 -20.93 -10.31
C SER A 4 15.11 -21.40 -11.54
N LYS A 5 14.20 -22.37 -11.38
CA LYS A 5 13.33 -22.83 -12.47
C LYS A 5 12.35 -21.76 -12.91
N TRP A 6 11.81 -21.02 -11.95
CA TRP A 6 10.91 -19.89 -12.22
C TRP A 6 11.61 -18.79 -13.00
N ASP A 7 12.80 -18.36 -12.58
CA ASP A 7 13.55 -17.32 -13.28
C ASP A 7 13.97 -17.74 -14.70
N ALA A 8 14.36 -19.00 -14.89
CA ALA A 8 14.65 -19.54 -16.22
C ALA A 8 13.41 -19.53 -17.13
N PHE A 9 12.27 -19.96 -16.59
CA PHE A 9 10.98 -19.93 -17.30
C PHE A 9 10.62 -18.50 -17.73
N LEU A 10 10.66 -17.53 -16.80
CA LEU A 10 10.34 -16.13 -17.14
C LEU A 10 11.28 -15.56 -18.21
N ASN A 11 12.58 -15.85 -18.12
CA ASN A 11 13.54 -15.39 -19.14
C ASN A 11 13.20 -15.96 -20.53
N GLN A 12 12.84 -17.24 -20.61
CA GLN A 12 12.44 -17.87 -21.87
C GLN A 12 11.12 -17.31 -22.39
N TYR A 13 10.14 -17.17 -21.52
CA TYR A 13 8.84 -16.59 -21.83
C TYR A 13 8.96 -15.20 -22.45
N PHE A 14 9.68 -14.26 -21.79
CA PHE A 14 9.86 -12.92 -22.30
C PHE A 14 10.70 -12.87 -23.59
N LYS A 15 11.65 -13.77 -23.78
CA LYS A 15 12.39 -13.88 -25.04
C LYS A 15 11.50 -14.33 -26.19
N GLN A 16 10.62 -15.29 -25.94
CA GLN A 16 9.74 -15.85 -26.98
C GLN A 16 8.64 -14.88 -27.38
N PHE A 17 7.99 -14.23 -26.42
CA PHE A 17 6.81 -13.40 -26.66
C PHE A 17 7.08 -11.89 -26.68
N LYS A 18 8.35 -11.46 -26.67
CA LYS A 18 8.67 -10.04 -26.76
C LYS A 18 8.06 -9.41 -28.01
N TRP A 19 7.48 -8.25 -27.84
CA TRP A 19 6.84 -7.47 -28.92
C TRP A 19 5.61 -8.14 -29.55
N GLN A 20 5.02 -9.13 -28.87
CA GLN A 20 3.80 -9.80 -29.30
C GLN A 20 2.69 -9.60 -28.27
N SER A 21 1.44 -9.52 -28.75
CA SER A 21 0.27 -9.65 -27.89
C SER A 21 -0.05 -11.12 -27.69
N ILE A 22 -0.31 -11.52 -26.46
CA ILE A 22 -0.69 -12.90 -26.12
C ILE A 22 -1.98 -12.91 -25.31
N THR A 23 -2.70 -14.02 -25.36
CA THR A 23 -3.87 -14.26 -24.51
C THR A 23 -3.49 -14.98 -23.23
N THR A 24 -4.43 -15.03 -22.28
CA THR A 24 -4.28 -15.83 -21.06
C THR A 24 -4.07 -17.30 -21.39
N GLU A 25 -4.77 -17.83 -22.38
CA GLU A 25 -4.71 -19.22 -22.81
C GLU A 25 -3.30 -19.53 -23.38
N ASN A 26 -2.75 -18.65 -24.21
CA ASN A 26 -1.38 -18.81 -24.70
C ASN A 26 -0.36 -18.87 -23.56
N PHE A 27 -0.52 -18.00 -22.55
CA PHE A 27 0.34 -18.05 -21.36
C PHE A 27 0.17 -19.36 -20.60
N LEU A 28 -1.07 -19.83 -20.39
CA LEU A 28 -1.33 -21.07 -19.67
C LEU A 28 -0.78 -22.30 -20.36
N ASP A 29 -0.89 -22.36 -21.68
CA ASP A 29 -0.32 -23.45 -22.47
C ASP A 29 1.20 -23.45 -22.37
N TYR A 30 1.81 -22.28 -22.49
CA TYR A 30 3.25 -22.14 -22.31
C TYR A 30 3.71 -22.52 -20.89
N LEU A 31 2.98 -22.08 -19.87
CA LEU A 31 3.24 -22.42 -18.48
C LEU A 31 3.18 -23.93 -18.22
N LYS A 32 2.15 -24.60 -18.73
CA LYS A 32 2.00 -26.06 -18.62
C LYS A 32 3.14 -26.81 -19.30
N GLN A 33 3.50 -26.40 -20.49
CA GLN A 33 4.52 -27.07 -21.28
C GLN A 33 5.93 -26.89 -20.73
N HIS A 34 6.27 -25.69 -20.26
CA HIS A 34 7.67 -25.33 -19.95
C HIS A 34 8.01 -25.28 -18.47
N LEU A 35 7.00 -25.19 -17.58
CA LEU A 35 7.25 -25.08 -16.14
C LEU A 35 6.57 -26.16 -15.32
N LEU A 36 5.27 -26.39 -15.51
CA LEU A 36 4.47 -27.22 -14.60
C LEU A 36 4.53 -28.70 -14.98
N GLN A 37 4.54 -29.01 -16.25
CA GLN A 37 4.52 -30.40 -16.76
C GLN A 37 3.39 -31.22 -16.08
N SER A 38 3.75 -32.23 -15.29
CA SER A 38 2.82 -33.08 -14.54
C SER A 38 2.31 -32.47 -13.22
N SER A 39 2.84 -31.33 -12.80
CA SER A 39 2.48 -30.67 -11.52
C SER A 39 1.34 -29.63 -11.65
N ALA A 40 0.73 -29.51 -12.83
CA ALA A 40 -0.28 -28.48 -13.11
C ALA A 40 -1.47 -28.52 -12.17
N ASP A 41 -1.92 -29.70 -11.79
CA ASP A 41 -3.12 -29.88 -10.95
C ASP A 41 -2.93 -29.44 -9.49
N THR A 42 -1.69 -29.43 -8.98
CA THR A 42 -1.40 -29.03 -7.60
C THR A 42 -1.54 -27.51 -7.36
N ILE A 43 -1.56 -26.71 -8.43
CA ILE A 43 -1.64 -25.24 -8.37
C ILE A 43 -3.09 -24.74 -8.45
N ASN A 44 -4.02 -25.59 -8.93
CA ASN A 44 -5.41 -25.21 -9.16
C ASN A 44 -5.54 -23.96 -10.07
N ILE A 45 -4.93 -24.03 -11.26
CA ILE A 45 -4.84 -22.91 -12.21
C ILE A 45 -6.21 -22.33 -12.54
N ASN A 46 -7.24 -23.17 -12.65
CA ASN A 46 -8.59 -22.73 -12.99
C ASN A 46 -9.17 -21.79 -11.92
N GLU A 47 -8.94 -22.07 -10.65
CA GLU A 47 -9.37 -21.21 -9.54
C GLU A 47 -8.62 -19.88 -9.55
N TRP A 48 -7.30 -19.90 -9.80
CA TRP A 48 -6.48 -18.70 -9.85
C TRP A 48 -6.81 -17.74 -11.00
N ILE A 49 -7.23 -18.26 -12.14
CA ILE A 49 -7.37 -17.46 -13.39
C ILE A 49 -8.83 -17.11 -13.68
N TYR A 50 -9.76 -18.04 -13.42
CA TYR A 50 -11.13 -17.90 -13.92
C TYR A 50 -12.19 -17.76 -12.82
N GLN A 51 -11.84 -17.94 -11.55
CA GLN A 51 -12.78 -17.76 -10.46
C GLN A 51 -12.64 -16.41 -9.77
N ILE A 52 -13.70 -16.00 -9.10
CA ILE A 52 -13.75 -14.74 -8.34
C ILE A 52 -13.19 -14.95 -6.95
N GLY A 53 -12.38 -13.98 -6.49
CA GLY A 53 -11.81 -13.99 -5.15
C GLY A 53 -10.40 -14.59 -5.09
N LEU A 54 -9.92 -14.84 -3.87
CA LEU A 54 -8.63 -15.49 -3.65
C LEU A 54 -8.83 -17.00 -3.59
N PRO A 55 -8.00 -17.78 -4.30
CA PRO A 55 -8.07 -19.23 -4.27
C PRO A 55 -7.84 -19.81 -2.86
N SER A 56 -8.41 -20.99 -2.62
CA SER A 56 -8.30 -21.70 -1.34
C SER A 56 -6.83 -22.03 -0.95
N ASN A 57 -5.97 -22.22 -1.95
CA ASN A 57 -4.56 -22.51 -1.80
C ASN A 57 -3.66 -21.25 -1.83
N CYS A 58 -4.25 -20.05 -1.70
CA CYS A 58 -3.48 -18.80 -1.64
C CYS A 58 -2.56 -18.80 -0.41
N PRO A 59 -1.23 -18.62 -0.59
CA PRO A 59 -0.31 -18.60 0.53
C PRO A 59 -0.59 -17.41 1.45
N LYS A 60 -0.65 -17.68 2.75
CA LYS A 60 -0.69 -16.60 3.75
C LYS A 60 0.74 -16.15 4.00
N VAL A 61 1.02 -14.91 3.62
CA VAL A 61 2.34 -14.30 3.83
C VAL A 61 2.37 -13.66 5.23
N HIS A 62 3.35 -14.04 6.04
CA HIS A 62 3.63 -13.43 7.32
C HIS A 62 4.93 -12.62 7.22
N SER A 63 4.92 -11.42 7.76
CA SER A 63 6.09 -10.54 7.83
C SER A 63 6.33 -10.12 9.27
N GLN A 64 7.46 -10.54 9.85
CA GLN A 64 7.86 -10.14 11.20
C GLN A 64 7.98 -8.62 11.34
N GLU A 65 8.42 -7.94 10.29
CA GLU A 65 8.51 -6.49 10.27
C GLU A 65 7.12 -5.82 10.33
N PHE A 66 6.15 -6.35 9.60
CA PHE A 66 4.78 -5.82 9.69
C PHE A 66 4.12 -6.14 11.02
N GLU A 67 4.35 -7.31 11.59
CA GLU A 67 3.90 -7.64 12.96
C GLU A 67 4.49 -6.69 14.00
N ARG A 68 5.76 -6.28 13.83
CA ARG A 68 6.40 -5.26 14.68
C ARG A 68 5.68 -3.92 14.57
N VAL A 69 5.36 -3.49 13.35
CA VAL A 69 4.61 -2.26 13.10
C VAL A 69 3.19 -2.33 13.67
N GLU A 70 2.50 -3.45 13.53
CA GLU A 70 1.16 -3.66 14.09
C GLU A 70 1.13 -3.58 15.61
N LYS A 71 2.10 -4.21 16.29
CA LYS A 71 2.25 -4.08 17.75
C LYS A 71 2.48 -2.63 18.16
N MET A 72 3.29 -1.90 17.40
CA MET A 72 3.54 -0.48 17.63
C MET A 72 2.28 0.36 17.43
N ALA A 73 1.54 0.14 16.35
CA ALA A 73 0.28 0.82 16.08
C ALA A 73 -0.75 0.56 17.19
N LEU A 74 -0.83 -0.69 17.66
CA LEU A 74 -1.71 -1.07 18.76
C LEU A 74 -1.35 -0.33 20.06
N ALA A 75 -0.06 -0.23 20.38
CA ALA A 75 0.41 0.55 21.53
C ALA A 75 0.04 2.03 21.40
N ILE A 76 0.29 2.63 20.22
CA ILE A 76 -0.11 4.02 19.95
C ILE A 76 -1.62 4.20 20.10
N ASN A 77 -2.42 3.29 19.61
CA ASN A 77 -3.88 3.38 19.71
C ASN A 77 -4.41 3.25 21.16
N ASN A 78 -3.72 2.51 22.03
CA ASN A 78 -4.17 2.20 23.38
C ASN A 78 -3.54 3.09 24.46
N GLU A 79 -2.34 3.62 24.23
CA GLU A 79 -1.60 4.40 25.21
C GLU A 79 -1.57 5.88 24.85
N SER A 80 -2.14 6.73 25.70
CA SER A 80 -2.17 8.17 25.49
C SER A 80 -0.80 8.85 25.54
N SER A 81 0.22 8.20 26.11
CA SER A 81 1.56 8.73 26.32
C SER A 81 2.60 8.26 25.30
N LEU A 82 2.35 7.18 24.57
CA LEU A 82 3.33 6.62 23.65
C LEU A 82 3.30 7.37 22.32
N ILE A 83 4.31 8.20 22.10
CA ILE A 83 4.42 9.00 20.87
C ILE A 83 5.70 8.70 20.13
N GLN A 84 6.79 8.43 20.87
CA GLN A 84 8.07 8.13 20.26
C GLN A 84 8.19 6.64 19.96
N ILE A 85 8.30 6.31 18.68
CA ILE A 85 8.51 4.97 18.18
C ILE A 85 9.91 4.84 17.57
N ASP A 86 10.50 3.68 17.69
CA ASP A 86 11.74 3.38 16.99
C ASP A 86 11.44 3.13 15.51
N THR A 87 11.79 4.10 14.68
CA THR A 87 11.65 4.06 13.24
C THR A 87 12.94 3.68 12.51
N THR A 88 13.97 3.23 13.24
CA THR A 88 15.22 2.78 12.65
C THR A 88 14.96 1.68 11.63
N GLY A 89 15.44 1.88 10.42
CA GLY A 89 15.23 0.95 9.31
C GLY A 89 13.84 0.96 8.67
N TYR A 90 12.95 1.88 9.06
CA TYR A 90 11.65 1.98 8.41
C TYR A 90 11.80 2.34 6.92
N THR A 91 11.19 1.53 6.09
CA THR A 91 10.97 1.81 4.67
C THR A 91 9.62 2.50 4.48
N THR A 92 9.36 2.97 3.27
CA THR A 92 8.03 3.49 2.90
C THR A 92 6.91 2.53 3.29
N HIS A 93 7.08 1.23 3.07
CA HIS A 93 6.03 0.23 3.39
C HIS A 93 5.74 0.12 4.89
N HIS A 94 6.72 0.30 5.76
CA HIS A 94 6.50 0.33 7.21
C HIS A 94 5.63 1.54 7.60
N TRP A 95 5.91 2.72 7.06
CA TRP A 95 5.12 3.93 7.30
C TRP A 95 3.68 3.80 6.81
N LEU A 96 3.48 3.32 5.57
CA LEU A 96 2.14 3.10 5.02
C LEU A 96 1.37 2.07 5.84
N HIS A 97 2.04 0.99 6.28
CA HIS A 97 1.40 -0.02 7.12
C HIS A 97 1.02 0.55 8.48
N LEU A 98 1.91 1.34 9.10
CA LEU A 98 1.62 2.03 10.36
C LEU A 98 0.37 2.93 10.24
N PHE A 99 0.33 3.81 9.26
CA PHE A 99 -0.79 4.74 9.10
C PHE A 99 -2.14 4.02 8.91
N ARG A 100 -2.15 2.90 8.20
CA ARG A 100 -3.36 2.09 7.99
C ARG A 100 -3.84 1.36 9.24
N GLN A 101 -2.96 1.15 10.22
CA GLN A 101 -3.29 0.53 11.51
C GLN A 101 -3.63 1.55 12.60
N LEU A 102 -3.34 2.83 12.39
CA LEU A 102 -3.72 3.88 13.32
C LEU A 102 -5.23 4.13 13.27
N ASP A 103 -5.83 4.23 14.45
CA ASP A 103 -7.21 4.69 14.59
C ASP A 103 -7.23 6.23 14.45
N PRO A 104 -7.89 6.79 13.42
CA PRO A 104 -7.89 8.22 13.20
C PRO A 104 -8.38 9.02 14.42
N VAL A 105 -9.42 8.54 15.12
CA VAL A 105 -9.98 9.24 16.29
C VAL A 105 -8.97 9.27 17.44
N LYS A 106 -8.28 8.16 17.66
CA LYS A 106 -7.31 8.05 18.75
C LYS A 106 -6.03 8.85 18.54
N ILE A 107 -5.59 9.01 17.30
CA ILE A 107 -4.39 9.79 16.97
C ILE A 107 -4.65 11.30 16.92
N ALA A 108 -5.90 11.74 16.83
CA ALA A 108 -6.28 13.13 16.60
C ALA A 108 -5.55 14.14 17.53
N SER A 109 -5.57 13.91 18.82
CA SER A 109 -4.92 14.78 19.83
C SER A 109 -3.39 14.78 19.78
N ARG A 110 -2.79 13.87 19.03
CA ARG A 110 -1.34 13.63 18.98
C ARG A 110 -0.72 13.93 17.62
N MET A 111 -1.53 14.35 16.64
CA MET A 111 -1.08 14.65 15.28
C MET A 111 0.10 15.63 15.27
N SER A 112 0.04 16.71 16.04
CA SER A 112 1.11 17.72 16.09
C SER A 112 2.44 17.17 16.61
N VAL A 113 2.38 16.31 17.63
CA VAL A 113 3.59 15.68 18.19
C VAL A 113 4.17 14.67 17.21
N PHE A 114 3.32 13.87 16.58
CA PHE A 114 3.72 12.92 15.55
C PHE A 114 4.41 13.62 14.38
N ASP A 115 3.80 14.71 13.90
CA ASP A 115 4.36 15.51 12.81
C ASP A 115 5.70 16.17 13.20
N SER A 116 5.80 16.69 14.43
CA SER A 116 7.05 17.29 14.94
C SER A 116 8.19 16.29 15.05
N LEU A 117 7.90 15.05 15.45
CA LEU A 117 8.92 14.02 15.63
C LEU A 117 9.39 13.42 14.29
N TYR A 118 8.50 13.23 13.34
CA TYR A 118 8.78 12.47 12.11
C TYR A 118 8.73 13.31 10.84
N HIS A 119 8.43 14.60 10.94
CA HIS A 119 8.36 15.55 9.82
C HIS A 119 7.49 15.07 8.65
N LEU A 120 6.35 14.45 8.98
CA LEU A 120 5.48 13.75 8.04
C LEU A 120 4.84 14.71 7.02
N THR A 121 4.42 15.88 7.48
CA THR A 121 3.87 16.93 6.60
C THR A 121 4.89 17.39 5.55
N GLN A 122 6.18 17.36 5.87
CA GLN A 122 7.26 17.76 4.97
C GLN A 122 8.04 16.58 4.39
N SER A 123 7.50 15.38 4.46
CA SER A 123 8.15 14.20 3.89
C SER A 123 8.46 14.41 2.40
N GLY A 124 9.64 14.00 1.95
CA GLY A 124 9.97 13.99 0.51
C GLY A 124 9.36 12.82 -0.26
N ASN A 125 8.62 11.93 0.40
CA ASN A 125 8.04 10.74 -0.20
C ASN A 125 6.53 10.91 -0.43
N ALA A 126 6.10 10.93 -1.68
CA ALA A 126 4.71 11.16 -2.06
C ALA A 126 3.73 10.09 -1.54
N GLU A 127 4.16 8.86 -1.33
CA GLU A 127 3.32 7.79 -0.74
C GLU A 127 3.07 8.08 0.75
N ILE A 128 4.13 8.42 1.50
CA ILE A 128 4.03 8.78 2.93
C ILE A 128 3.19 10.04 3.09
N GLN A 129 3.44 11.06 2.27
CA GLN A 129 2.64 12.29 2.28
C GLN A 129 1.16 12.01 2.05
N CYS A 130 0.82 11.18 1.07
CA CYS A 130 -0.58 10.86 0.75
C CYS A 130 -1.31 10.26 1.96
N ASP A 131 -0.76 9.22 2.57
CA ASP A 131 -1.41 8.55 3.71
C ASP A 131 -1.43 9.46 4.96
N TRP A 132 -0.39 10.25 5.20
CA TRP A 132 -0.38 11.26 6.27
C TRP A 132 -1.39 12.38 6.05
N TYR A 133 -1.50 12.90 4.82
CA TYR A 133 -2.48 13.93 4.48
C TYR A 133 -3.91 13.42 4.57
N LEU A 134 -4.14 12.16 4.23
CA LEU A 134 -5.45 11.52 4.44
C LEU A 134 -5.84 11.54 5.92
N LEU A 135 -4.95 11.11 6.81
CA LEU A 135 -5.16 11.20 8.27
C LEU A 135 -5.35 12.64 8.73
N SER A 136 -4.59 13.58 8.17
CA SER A 136 -4.68 15.00 8.50
C SER A 136 -6.03 15.61 8.13
N ILE A 137 -6.57 15.26 6.96
CA ILE A 137 -7.90 15.70 6.52
C ILE A 137 -8.98 15.08 7.42
N GLN A 138 -8.92 13.79 7.68
CA GLN A 138 -9.89 13.08 8.55
C GLN A 138 -9.96 13.66 9.98
N ASN A 139 -8.84 14.20 10.46
CA ASN A 139 -8.72 14.79 11.80
C ASN A 139 -8.76 16.32 11.83
N ASN A 140 -9.00 16.96 10.70
CA ASN A 140 -8.94 18.41 10.56
C ASN A 140 -7.63 19.01 11.12
N TYR A 141 -6.50 18.38 10.86
CA TYR A 141 -5.19 18.81 11.30
C TYR A 141 -4.70 19.98 10.44
N LEU A 142 -5.09 21.19 10.81
CA LEU A 142 -4.88 22.42 10.06
C LEU A 142 -3.41 22.73 9.70
N PRO A 143 -2.39 22.42 10.53
CA PRO A 143 -0.99 22.67 10.16
C PRO A 143 -0.54 21.98 8.87
N ALA A 144 -1.15 20.87 8.48
CA ALA A 144 -0.81 20.18 7.24
C ALA A 144 -1.45 20.79 5.97
N TYR A 145 -2.48 21.60 6.09
CA TYR A 145 -3.28 22.06 4.94
C TYR A 145 -2.48 22.86 3.89
N PRO A 146 -1.55 23.77 4.24
CA PRO A 146 -0.74 24.45 3.22
C PRO A 146 0.12 23.45 2.40
N ALA A 147 0.59 22.39 3.02
CA ALA A 147 1.35 21.36 2.34
C ALA A 147 0.45 20.44 1.49
N ILE A 148 -0.77 20.14 1.98
CA ILE A 148 -1.79 19.40 1.21
C ILE A 148 -2.16 20.16 -0.06
N GLU A 149 -2.44 21.46 0.02
CA GLU A 149 -2.75 22.30 -1.12
C GLU A 149 -1.62 22.26 -2.16
N LYS A 150 -0.39 22.50 -1.71
CA LYS A 150 0.78 22.41 -2.58
C LYS A 150 0.90 21.04 -3.24
N TYR A 151 0.67 19.97 -2.49
CA TYR A 151 0.72 18.60 -3.00
C TYR A 151 -0.34 18.36 -4.08
N LEU A 152 -1.59 18.77 -3.85
CA LEU A 152 -2.69 18.62 -4.80
C LEU A 152 -2.46 19.41 -6.11
N LEU A 153 -1.78 20.57 -6.03
CA LEU A 153 -1.45 21.37 -7.21
C LEU A 153 -0.27 20.82 -8.04
N HIS A 154 0.63 20.05 -7.42
CA HIS A 154 1.86 19.60 -8.10
C HIS A 154 1.85 18.10 -8.44
N VAL A 155 1.07 17.28 -7.75
CA VAL A 155 1.02 15.84 -7.97
C VAL A 155 -0.14 15.50 -8.90
N GLY A 156 0.16 15.05 -10.12
CA GLY A 156 -0.88 14.70 -11.12
C GLY A 156 -1.40 13.25 -11.04
N ARG A 157 -0.89 12.42 -10.14
CA ARG A 157 -1.24 11.00 -10.11
C ARG A 157 -2.55 10.73 -9.39
N ARG A 158 -3.55 10.22 -10.11
CA ARG A 158 -4.89 9.92 -9.58
C ARG A 158 -4.88 9.06 -8.31
N LYS A 159 -3.95 8.10 -8.20
CA LYS A 159 -3.78 7.26 -6.99
C LYS A 159 -3.68 8.09 -5.71
N PHE A 160 -3.01 9.24 -5.78
CA PHE A 160 -2.78 10.12 -4.64
C PHE A 160 -3.88 11.18 -4.50
N LEU A 161 -4.37 11.73 -5.61
CA LEU A 161 -5.36 12.80 -5.58
C LEU A 161 -6.73 12.32 -5.12
N LYS A 162 -7.18 11.19 -5.66
CA LYS A 162 -8.54 10.69 -5.44
C LYS A 162 -8.88 10.52 -3.95
N PRO A 163 -8.09 9.80 -3.12
CA PRO A 163 -8.42 9.60 -1.71
C PRO A 163 -8.44 10.90 -0.90
N LEU A 164 -7.60 11.87 -1.24
CA LEU A 164 -7.56 13.16 -0.54
C LEU A 164 -8.81 13.99 -0.86
N TYR A 165 -9.19 14.11 -2.13
CA TYR A 165 -10.43 14.80 -2.51
C TYR A 165 -11.67 14.10 -1.95
N GLU A 166 -11.72 12.76 -1.98
CA GLU A 166 -12.81 11.99 -1.38
C GLU A 166 -12.95 12.25 0.13
N ALA A 167 -11.85 12.40 0.84
CA ALA A 167 -11.86 12.76 2.26
C ALA A 167 -12.29 14.23 2.47
N MET A 168 -11.78 15.17 1.68
CA MET A 168 -12.11 16.59 1.80
C MET A 168 -13.59 16.86 1.62
N ILE A 169 -14.24 16.24 0.63
CA ILE A 169 -15.67 16.50 0.34
C ILE A 169 -16.63 15.94 1.41
N GLN A 170 -16.14 15.24 2.41
CA GLN A 170 -16.99 14.75 3.51
C GLN A 170 -17.42 15.87 4.48
N THR A 171 -16.77 17.05 4.43
CA THR A 171 -17.10 18.19 5.29
C THR A 171 -17.36 19.44 4.44
N PRO A 172 -18.25 20.37 4.90
CA PRO A 172 -18.49 21.63 4.18
C PRO A 172 -17.23 22.48 3.99
N GLU A 173 -16.36 22.55 5.01
CA GLU A 173 -15.09 23.25 4.96
C GLU A 173 -14.14 22.61 3.93
N GLY A 174 -14.03 21.30 3.97
CA GLY A 174 -13.21 20.54 3.03
C GLY A 174 -13.71 20.65 1.59
N LEU A 175 -15.03 20.60 1.39
CA LEU A 175 -15.64 20.83 0.07
C LEU A 175 -15.34 22.23 -0.48
N SER A 176 -15.35 23.25 0.39
CA SER A 176 -14.97 24.62 -0.02
C SER A 176 -13.51 24.74 -0.43
N ARG A 177 -12.62 23.99 0.25
CA ARG A 177 -11.17 23.97 -0.07
C ARG A 177 -10.85 23.12 -1.30
N ALA A 178 -11.67 22.13 -1.62
CA ALA A 178 -11.50 21.24 -2.77
C ALA A 178 -11.91 21.89 -4.12
N LYS A 179 -12.55 23.04 -4.10
CA LYS A 179 -12.93 23.85 -5.27
C LYS A 179 -11.80 24.76 -5.71
#